data_a895b4598ef6b95210d7b7495273e2d4
#
_entry.id   a895b4598ef6b95210d7b7495273e2d4
#
_cell.length_a   1.000
_cell.length_b   1.000
_cell.length_c   1.000
_cell.angle_alpha   90.00
_cell.angle_beta   90.00
_cell.angle_gamma   90.00
#
_symmetry.space_group_name_H-M   'P 1'
#
loop_
_entity.id
_entity.type
_entity.pdbx_description
1 polymer ?
#
loop_
_entity_poly.entity_id
_entity_poly.type
_entity_poly.pdbx_seq_one_letter_code
_entity_poly.pdbx_strand_id
1 'polypeptide(L)'
;MNAAATTPSSPRLDAEQLLTRLLDLVRNSRSIKDFTPEKLHEVTGMTIEFANDGSERYGFGGQLTQDWSYGFGVDKSLLQGPRFELRFNETVPGSSPPMTDICQIDFEKFASELESMGFTREPYYDSAPPAPPGEERLPHGSLLYWTFYRPELGVQVYPRGEANEPHEKTSHGCVQMVLIT
;
A
#
# COMPACT_ATOMS: atom_id res chain seq x y z
N MET A 1 -23.77 -32.74 -25.82
CA MET A 1 -23.61 -31.30 -25.77
C MET A 1 -23.13 -30.95 -24.34
N ASN A 2 -21.82 -30.76 -24.16
CA ASN A 2 -21.25 -30.38 -22.86
C ASN A 2 -21.27 -28.85 -22.77
N ALA A 3 -22.13 -28.33 -21.89
CA ALA A 3 -22.06 -26.94 -21.50
C ALA A 3 -20.80 -26.77 -20.62
N ALA A 4 -19.80 -26.07 -21.13
CA ALA A 4 -18.67 -25.65 -20.35
C ALA A 4 -19.16 -24.70 -19.24
N ALA A 5 -19.01 -25.09 -17.98
CA ALA A 5 -19.27 -24.25 -16.83
C ALA A 5 -18.30 -23.07 -16.89
N THR A 6 -18.82 -21.90 -17.21
CA THR A 6 -18.07 -20.64 -17.12
C THR A 6 -17.85 -20.37 -15.64
N THR A 7 -16.66 -20.65 -15.16
CA THR A 7 -16.23 -20.23 -13.82
C THR A 7 -16.33 -18.71 -13.78
N PRO A 8 -17.08 -18.09 -12.85
CA PRO A 8 -17.11 -16.64 -12.74
C PRO A 8 -15.69 -16.17 -12.45
N SER A 9 -15.11 -15.38 -13.34
CA SER A 9 -13.82 -14.75 -13.07
C SER A 9 -14.02 -13.78 -11.91
N SER A 10 -13.21 -13.90 -10.86
CA SER A 10 -13.19 -12.95 -9.76
C SER A 10 -13.06 -11.53 -10.33
N PRO A 11 -13.77 -10.54 -9.76
CA PRO A 11 -13.67 -9.16 -10.21
C PRO A 11 -12.19 -8.74 -10.15
N ARG A 12 -11.70 -8.08 -11.21
CA ARG A 12 -10.36 -7.48 -11.20
C ARG A 12 -10.50 -6.07 -10.65
N LEU A 13 -9.80 -5.80 -9.56
CA LEU A 13 -9.68 -4.44 -9.03
C LEU A 13 -8.50 -3.73 -9.71
N ASP A 14 -8.71 -2.48 -10.11
CA ASP A 14 -7.63 -1.58 -10.52
C ASP A 14 -6.98 -0.88 -9.31
N ALA A 15 -5.95 -0.07 -9.55
CA ALA A 15 -5.21 0.60 -8.49
C ALA A 15 -6.08 1.61 -7.71
N GLU A 16 -6.95 2.35 -8.40
CA GLU A 16 -7.88 3.28 -7.76
C GLU A 16 -8.87 2.53 -6.85
N GLN A 17 -9.42 1.43 -7.33
CA GLN A 17 -10.34 0.60 -6.56
C GLN A 17 -9.65 -0.02 -5.34
N LEU A 18 -8.41 -0.52 -5.49
CA LEU A 18 -7.65 -1.08 -4.37
C LEU A 18 -7.42 -0.04 -3.25
N LEU A 19 -6.97 1.17 -3.61
CA LEU A 19 -6.76 2.25 -2.64
C LEU A 19 -8.08 2.73 -2.03
N THR A 20 -9.15 2.84 -2.81
CA THR A 20 -10.49 3.19 -2.31
C THR A 20 -11.00 2.14 -1.32
N ARG A 21 -10.90 0.84 -1.64
CA ARG A 21 -11.32 -0.24 -0.74
C ARG A 21 -10.47 -0.29 0.53
N LEU A 22 -9.18 0.02 0.43
CA LEU A 22 -8.33 0.15 1.61
C LEU A 22 -8.78 1.30 2.51
N LEU A 23 -9.09 2.48 1.95
CA LEU A 23 -9.64 3.60 2.72
C LEU A 23 -10.97 3.25 3.39
N ASP A 24 -11.85 2.52 2.71
CA ASP A 24 -13.11 2.03 3.29
C ASP A 24 -12.85 1.04 4.43
N LEU A 25 -11.88 0.13 4.28
CA LEU A 25 -11.47 -0.80 5.33
C LEU A 25 -10.95 -0.04 6.56
N VAL A 26 -10.05 0.93 6.37
CA VAL A 26 -9.50 1.78 7.44
C VAL A 26 -10.61 2.58 8.13
N ARG A 27 -11.55 3.16 7.37
CA ARG A 27 -12.66 3.94 7.93
C ARG A 27 -13.55 3.12 8.85
N ASN A 28 -13.76 1.85 8.52
CA ASN A 28 -14.63 0.92 9.24
C ASN A 28 -13.90 0.03 10.24
N SER A 29 -12.62 0.29 10.53
CA SER A 29 -11.81 -0.48 11.48
C SER A 29 -11.34 0.41 12.63
N ARG A 30 -11.22 -0.17 13.82
CA ARG A 30 -10.66 0.51 15.00
C ARG A 30 -9.20 0.14 15.22
N SER A 31 -8.85 -1.09 14.87
CA SER A 31 -7.49 -1.64 15.03
C SER A 31 -7.18 -2.62 13.92
N ILE A 32 -5.91 -3.05 13.82
CA ILE A 32 -5.48 -4.09 12.87
C ILE A 32 -6.22 -5.42 13.07
N LYS A 33 -6.78 -5.69 14.26
CA LYS A 33 -7.55 -6.91 14.55
C LYS A 33 -8.85 -7.00 13.75
N ASP A 34 -9.37 -5.88 13.27
CA ASP A 34 -10.59 -5.81 12.46
C ASP A 34 -10.35 -6.20 11.00
N PHE A 35 -9.08 -6.33 10.58
CA PHE A 35 -8.68 -6.74 9.23
C PHE A 35 -8.77 -8.27 9.07
N THR A 36 -9.94 -8.85 9.32
CA THR A 36 -10.17 -10.30 9.21
C THR A 36 -10.39 -10.72 7.75
N PRO A 37 -10.23 -12.02 7.41
CA PRO A 37 -10.52 -12.52 6.06
C PRO A 37 -11.94 -12.19 5.58
N GLU A 38 -12.91 -12.29 6.48
CA GLU A 38 -14.33 -11.99 6.19
C GLU A 38 -14.51 -10.49 5.89
N LYS A 39 -13.83 -9.62 6.66
CA LYS A 39 -13.90 -8.18 6.44
C LYS A 39 -13.20 -7.75 5.16
N LEU A 40 -12.05 -8.33 4.85
CA LEU A 40 -11.38 -8.13 3.58
C LEU A 40 -12.27 -8.52 2.40
N HIS A 41 -12.91 -9.71 2.48
CA HIS A 41 -13.85 -10.17 1.46
C HIS A 41 -15.05 -9.22 1.33
N GLU A 42 -15.68 -8.83 2.45
CA GLU A 42 -16.84 -7.93 2.47
C GLU A 42 -16.53 -6.60 1.75
N VAL A 43 -15.38 -6.00 2.05
CA VAL A 43 -15.01 -4.67 1.51
C VAL A 43 -14.55 -4.76 0.05
N THR A 44 -13.84 -5.82 -0.33
CA THR A 44 -13.21 -5.91 -1.66
C THR A 44 -14.01 -6.73 -2.67
N GLY A 45 -14.87 -7.65 -2.21
CA GLY A 45 -15.54 -8.66 -3.05
C GLY A 45 -14.59 -9.75 -3.57
N MET A 46 -13.31 -9.74 -3.14
CA MET A 46 -12.29 -10.68 -3.60
C MET A 46 -12.30 -11.97 -2.78
N THR A 47 -11.95 -13.07 -3.42
CA THR A 47 -11.70 -14.34 -2.72
C THR A 47 -10.40 -14.20 -1.93
N ILE A 48 -10.45 -14.48 -0.62
CA ILE A 48 -9.28 -14.44 0.25
C ILE A 48 -8.59 -15.79 0.24
N GLU A 49 -7.31 -15.77 -0.12
CA GLU A 49 -6.43 -16.93 -0.13
C GLU A 49 -5.63 -16.98 1.17
N PHE A 50 -5.42 -18.19 1.71
CA PHE A 50 -4.61 -18.42 2.89
C PHE A 50 -3.28 -19.04 2.47
N ALA A 51 -2.20 -18.61 3.12
CA ALA A 51 -0.90 -19.24 2.90
C ALA A 51 -0.93 -20.72 3.31
N ASN A 52 -0.29 -21.55 2.50
CA ASN A 52 -0.21 -22.99 2.70
C ASN A 52 1.16 -23.46 3.25
N ASP A 53 1.99 -22.51 3.69
CA ASP A 53 3.33 -22.73 4.23
C ASP A 53 3.40 -22.79 5.77
N GLY A 54 2.22 -22.83 6.42
CA GLY A 54 2.09 -22.83 7.87
C GLY A 54 2.16 -21.43 8.51
N SER A 55 2.31 -20.37 7.74
CA SER A 55 2.21 -19.00 8.24
C SER A 55 0.74 -18.56 8.37
N GLU A 56 0.48 -17.63 9.28
CA GLU A 56 -0.85 -17.03 9.45
C GLU A 56 -1.05 -15.83 8.53
N ARG A 57 -0.84 -16.04 7.22
CA ARG A 57 -1.02 -15.01 6.17
C ARG A 57 -2.25 -15.28 5.34
N TYR A 58 -2.97 -14.21 4.99
CA TYR A 58 -4.13 -14.29 4.10
C TYR A 58 -4.31 -12.99 3.32
N GLY A 59 -4.90 -13.09 2.15
CA GLY A 59 -5.10 -11.95 1.28
C GLY A 59 -5.38 -12.36 -0.15
N PHE A 60 -5.10 -11.48 -1.08
CA PHE A 60 -5.20 -11.72 -2.50
C PHE A 60 -4.19 -10.86 -3.25
N GLY A 61 -3.96 -11.16 -4.50
CA GLY A 61 -3.08 -10.38 -5.36
C GLY A 61 -3.38 -10.62 -6.83
N GLY A 62 -2.74 -9.88 -7.69
CA GLY A 62 -2.94 -10.02 -9.12
C GLY A 62 -2.14 -9.06 -9.97
N GLN A 63 -2.30 -9.21 -11.28
CA GLN A 63 -1.73 -8.31 -12.27
C GLN A 63 -2.66 -7.10 -12.46
N LEU A 64 -2.08 -5.89 -12.46
CA LEU A 64 -2.78 -4.64 -12.77
C LEU A 64 -2.58 -4.23 -14.24
N THR A 65 -1.32 -4.08 -14.64
CA THR A 65 -0.89 -3.71 -15.98
C THR A 65 0.21 -4.66 -16.42
N GLN A 66 0.79 -4.44 -17.60
CA GLN A 66 1.97 -5.22 -18.02
C GLN A 66 3.15 -5.05 -17.06
N ASP A 67 3.30 -3.87 -16.46
CA ASP A 67 4.45 -3.48 -15.66
C ASP A 67 4.20 -3.58 -14.14
N TRP A 68 2.94 -3.66 -13.72
CA TRP A 68 2.55 -3.62 -12.31
C TRP A 68 1.68 -4.80 -11.90
N SER A 69 2.00 -5.34 -10.73
CA SER A 69 1.19 -6.29 -9.96
C SER A 69 0.94 -5.75 -8.55
N TYR A 70 0.07 -6.39 -7.80
CA TYR A 70 -0.23 -5.98 -6.43
C TYR A 70 -0.40 -7.17 -5.49
N GLY A 71 -0.18 -6.91 -4.20
CA GLY A 71 -0.57 -7.77 -3.10
C GLY A 71 -1.38 -6.97 -2.08
N PHE A 72 -2.41 -7.59 -1.52
CA PHE A 72 -3.34 -7.01 -0.54
C PHE A 72 -3.64 -8.07 0.53
N GLY A 73 -3.11 -7.93 1.73
CA GLY A 73 -3.29 -8.98 2.72
C GLY A 73 -2.73 -8.67 4.10
N VAL A 74 -2.92 -9.63 5.00
CA VAL A 74 -2.49 -9.57 6.40
C VAL A 74 -1.49 -10.68 6.69
N ASP A 75 -0.45 -10.35 7.43
CA ASP A 75 0.49 -11.30 8.02
C ASP A 75 0.39 -11.21 9.56
N LYS A 76 -0.04 -12.29 10.20
CA LYS A 76 -0.11 -12.43 11.66
C LYS A 76 1.10 -13.13 12.26
N SER A 77 1.98 -13.69 11.44
CA SER A 77 3.16 -14.44 11.89
C SER A 77 4.35 -13.57 12.29
N LEU A 78 4.24 -12.24 12.12
CA LEU A 78 5.32 -11.32 12.43
C LEU A 78 5.54 -11.16 13.94
N LEU A 79 6.80 -11.12 14.37
CA LEU A 79 7.17 -10.95 15.79
C LEU A 79 6.64 -9.65 16.41
N GLN A 80 6.43 -8.61 15.61
CA GLN A 80 5.94 -7.30 16.04
C GLN A 80 4.41 -7.22 16.10
N GLY A 81 3.72 -8.31 15.77
CA GLY A 81 2.26 -8.40 15.71
C GLY A 81 1.70 -8.38 14.28
N PRO A 82 0.38 -8.47 14.15
CA PRO A 82 -0.28 -8.48 12.87
C PRO A 82 0.01 -7.21 12.07
N ARG A 83 0.22 -7.37 10.76
CA ARG A 83 0.42 -6.26 9.82
C ARG A 83 -0.36 -6.50 8.55
N PHE A 84 -1.10 -5.50 8.12
CA PHE A 84 -1.67 -5.46 6.77
C PHE A 84 -0.69 -4.78 5.81
N GLU A 85 -0.65 -5.24 4.56
CA GLU A 85 0.13 -4.65 3.48
C GLU A 85 -0.70 -4.57 2.20
N LEU A 86 -0.76 -3.38 1.60
CA LEU A 86 -1.04 -3.18 0.17
C LEU A 86 0.25 -2.71 -0.48
N ARG A 87 0.71 -3.42 -1.50
CA ARG A 87 1.91 -3.05 -2.26
C ARG A 87 1.67 -3.20 -3.75
N PHE A 88 2.10 -2.20 -4.49
CA PHE A 88 2.26 -2.28 -5.94
C PHE A 88 3.70 -2.68 -6.26
N ASN A 89 3.85 -3.80 -6.97
CA ASN A 89 5.14 -4.38 -7.31
C ASN A 89 5.41 -4.27 -8.80
N GLU A 90 6.66 -3.99 -9.14
CA GLU A 90 7.13 -4.09 -10.52
C GLU A 90 7.04 -5.54 -10.99
N THR A 91 6.45 -5.78 -12.16
CA THR A 91 6.36 -7.14 -12.73
C THR A 91 7.75 -7.69 -13.05
N VAL A 92 8.65 -6.82 -13.52
CA VAL A 92 10.07 -7.14 -13.71
C VAL A 92 10.87 -6.39 -12.65
N PRO A 93 11.48 -7.07 -11.66
CA PRO A 93 12.21 -6.42 -10.58
C PRO A 93 13.32 -5.50 -11.10
N GLY A 94 13.36 -4.28 -10.61
CA GLY A 94 14.35 -3.26 -10.97
C GLY A 94 14.13 -2.59 -12.34
N SER A 95 12.99 -2.82 -12.99
CA SER A 95 12.62 -2.13 -14.24
C SER A 95 12.25 -0.67 -14.05
N SER A 96 11.88 -0.31 -12.83
CA SER A 96 11.47 1.06 -12.45
C SER A 96 10.45 1.70 -13.41
N PRO A 97 9.33 1.03 -13.72
CA PRO A 97 8.33 1.60 -14.62
C PRO A 97 7.70 2.85 -14.00
N PRO A 98 7.19 3.79 -14.82
CA PRO A 98 6.44 4.94 -14.34
C PRO A 98 5.19 4.50 -13.55
N MET A 99 4.83 5.24 -12.50
CA MET A 99 3.60 4.98 -11.74
C MET A 99 2.36 5.65 -12.33
N THR A 100 2.46 6.33 -13.46
CA THR A 100 1.36 7.08 -14.10
C THR A 100 0.09 6.24 -14.25
N ASP A 101 0.22 4.96 -14.62
CA ASP A 101 -0.92 4.05 -14.84
C ASP A 101 -1.63 3.62 -13.56
N ILE A 102 -1.00 3.81 -12.40
CA ILE A 102 -1.53 3.39 -11.09
C ILE A 102 -1.62 4.54 -10.09
N CYS A 103 -1.52 5.79 -10.55
CA CYS A 103 -1.53 7.03 -9.76
C CYS A 103 -2.87 7.80 -9.83
N GLN A 104 -3.99 7.11 -10.02
CA GLN A 104 -5.33 7.74 -10.06
C GLN A 104 -5.73 8.33 -8.71
N ILE A 105 -5.29 7.70 -7.63
CA ILE A 105 -5.26 8.28 -6.28
C ILE A 105 -3.80 8.57 -5.96
N ASP A 106 -3.42 9.84 -6.02
CA ASP A 106 -2.08 10.27 -5.64
C ASP A 106 -1.90 10.27 -4.11
N PHE A 107 -0.65 10.51 -3.68
CA PHE A 107 -0.32 10.49 -2.27
C PHE A 107 -1.12 11.55 -1.48
N GLU A 108 -1.26 12.78 -1.98
CA GLU A 108 -1.94 13.85 -1.24
C GLU A 108 -3.45 13.61 -1.10
N LYS A 109 -4.09 13.06 -2.14
CA LYS A 109 -5.49 12.65 -2.07
C LYS A 109 -5.69 11.54 -1.04
N PHE A 110 -4.81 10.52 -1.05
CA PHE A 110 -4.86 9.42 -0.08
C PHE A 110 -4.61 9.91 1.36
N ALA A 111 -3.62 10.79 1.55
CA ALA A 111 -3.31 11.42 2.83
C ALA A 111 -4.47 12.23 3.38
N SER A 112 -5.10 13.06 2.54
CA SER A 112 -6.27 13.87 2.92
C SER A 112 -7.44 13.02 3.38
N GLU A 113 -7.67 11.85 2.74
CA GLU A 113 -8.71 10.91 3.18
C GLU A 113 -8.41 10.35 4.58
N LEU A 114 -7.15 9.97 4.86
CA LEU A 114 -6.74 9.52 6.20
C LEU A 114 -6.91 10.63 7.24
N GLU A 115 -6.49 11.84 6.94
CA GLU A 115 -6.65 13.01 7.83
C GLU A 115 -8.12 13.30 8.11
N SER A 116 -9.01 13.14 7.11
CA SER A 116 -10.46 13.29 7.28
C SER A 116 -11.06 12.25 8.24
N MET A 117 -10.39 11.10 8.43
CA MET A 117 -10.75 10.05 9.39
C MET A 117 -10.14 10.26 10.78
N GLY A 118 -9.48 11.40 11.03
CA GLY A 118 -8.89 11.76 12.31
C GLY A 118 -7.46 11.25 12.52
N PHE A 119 -6.77 10.85 11.48
CA PHE A 119 -5.35 10.53 11.59
C PHE A 119 -4.50 11.79 11.63
N THR A 120 -3.44 11.76 12.44
CA THR A 120 -2.37 12.76 12.44
C THR A 120 -1.23 12.29 11.56
N ARG A 121 -0.68 13.18 10.73
CA ARG A 121 0.37 12.90 9.74
C ARG A 121 1.74 13.34 10.24
N GLU A 122 2.75 12.47 10.14
CA GLU A 122 4.15 12.78 10.43
C GLU A 122 5.09 12.18 9.39
N PRO A 123 6.14 12.90 8.92
CA PRO A 123 7.13 12.35 8.00
C PRO A 123 8.14 11.49 8.76
N TYR A 124 8.62 10.43 8.13
CA TYR A 124 9.73 9.63 8.61
C TYR A 124 10.91 9.72 7.64
N TYR A 125 12.04 10.18 8.15
CA TYR A 125 13.26 10.37 7.38
C TYR A 125 14.33 9.35 7.75
N ASP A 126 15.17 9.01 6.78
CA ASP A 126 16.38 8.26 7.05
C ASP A 126 17.39 9.11 7.85
N SER A 127 18.40 8.44 8.39
CA SER A 127 19.51 9.13 9.07
C SER A 127 20.30 9.99 8.07
N ALA A 128 20.63 11.22 8.48
CA ALA A 128 21.50 12.06 7.66
C ALA A 128 22.87 11.39 7.46
N PRO A 129 23.45 11.44 6.25
CA PRO A 129 24.81 10.97 6.02
C PRO A 129 25.79 11.80 6.85
N PRO A 130 27.00 11.25 7.15
CA PRO A 130 28.07 12.02 7.79
C PRO A 130 28.38 13.27 6.97
N ALA A 131 28.51 14.42 7.64
CA ALA A 131 28.94 15.64 6.97
C ALA A 131 30.42 15.54 6.55
N PRO A 132 30.78 16.04 5.36
CA PRO A 132 32.17 16.21 5.00
C PRO A 132 32.91 17.13 6.01
N PRO A 133 34.23 17.00 6.14
CA PRO A 133 34.99 17.85 7.03
C PRO A 133 34.78 19.35 6.71
N GLY A 134 34.32 20.11 7.72
CA GLY A 134 34.06 21.56 7.60
C GLY A 134 32.65 21.93 7.12
N GLU A 135 31.79 20.96 6.87
CA GLU A 135 30.38 21.19 6.53
C GLU A 135 29.45 20.89 7.70
N GLU A 136 28.34 21.63 7.78
CA GLU A 136 27.30 21.38 8.77
C GLU A 136 26.50 20.14 8.43
N ARG A 137 26.24 19.30 9.43
CA ARG A 137 25.44 18.08 9.22
C ARG A 137 23.98 18.43 8.94
N LEU A 138 23.41 17.81 7.90
CA LEU A 138 21.98 17.91 7.63
C LEU A 138 21.17 17.34 8.80
N PRO A 139 19.97 17.91 9.10
CA PRO A 139 19.14 17.46 10.22
C PRO A 139 18.60 16.03 10.02
N HIS A 140 18.40 15.61 8.78
CA HIS A 140 17.88 14.27 8.40
C HIS A 140 18.32 13.90 6.99
N GLY A 141 18.18 12.64 6.62
CA GLY A 141 18.37 12.11 5.27
C GLY A 141 17.11 12.24 4.39
N SER A 142 16.92 11.28 3.50
CA SER A 142 15.76 11.25 2.59
C SER A 142 14.48 10.88 3.32
N LEU A 143 13.35 11.41 2.86
CA LEU A 143 12.02 10.97 3.28
C LEU A 143 11.84 9.51 2.83
N LEU A 144 11.51 8.63 3.78
CA LEU A 144 11.25 7.21 3.50
C LEU A 144 9.77 6.93 3.35
N TYR A 145 8.97 7.41 4.30
CA TYR A 145 7.52 7.25 4.31
C TYR A 145 6.85 8.29 5.20
N TRP A 146 5.54 8.35 5.13
CA TRP A 146 4.71 9.11 6.04
C TRP A 146 3.99 8.17 6.99
N THR A 147 3.96 8.51 8.27
CA THR A 147 3.16 7.83 9.29
C THR A 147 1.89 8.62 9.54
N PHE A 148 0.77 7.91 9.54
CA PHE A 148 -0.53 8.42 9.96
C PHE A 148 -0.95 7.59 11.17
N TYR A 149 -1.39 8.24 12.23
CA TYR A 149 -1.78 7.54 13.45
C TYR A 149 -3.04 8.13 14.06
N ARG A 150 -3.84 7.26 14.63
CA ARG A 150 -4.93 7.52 15.55
C ARG A 150 -4.91 6.43 16.63
N PRO A 151 -5.67 6.54 17.76
CA PRO A 151 -5.66 5.49 18.76
C PRO A 151 -5.89 4.10 18.16
N GLU A 152 -4.99 3.15 18.50
CA GLU A 152 -5.02 1.73 18.11
C GLU A 152 -4.81 1.41 16.62
N LEU A 153 -4.52 2.37 15.76
CA LEU A 153 -4.26 2.12 14.35
C LEU A 153 -3.17 3.05 13.79
N GLY A 154 -2.08 2.47 13.32
CA GLY A 154 -1.00 3.13 12.62
C GLY A 154 -1.01 2.79 11.12
N VAL A 155 -0.80 3.77 10.25
CA VAL A 155 -0.72 3.59 8.79
C VAL A 155 0.58 4.22 8.31
N GLN A 156 1.42 3.46 7.64
CA GLN A 156 2.62 3.96 6.96
C GLN A 156 2.37 3.97 5.45
N VAL A 157 2.58 5.12 4.83
CA VAL A 157 2.40 5.30 3.39
C VAL A 157 3.73 5.63 2.74
N TYR A 158 4.14 4.82 1.79
CA TYR A 158 5.39 4.95 1.04
C TYR A 158 5.09 5.58 -0.32
N PRO A 159 5.45 6.86 -0.52
CA PRO A 159 5.26 7.52 -1.80
C PRO A 159 6.38 7.17 -2.77
N ARG A 160 6.06 7.21 -4.07
CA ARG A 160 7.03 7.19 -5.16
C ARG A 160 6.61 8.20 -6.22
N GLY A 161 7.57 8.83 -6.89
CA GLY A 161 7.31 9.72 -8.00
C GLY A 161 6.51 9.04 -9.12
N GLU A 162 5.62 9.77 -9.76
CA GLU A 162 4.73 9.24 -10.80
C GLU A 162 5.52 8.69 -12.01
N ALA A 163 6.56 9.42 -12.44
CA ALA A 163 7.44 9.02 -13.53
C ALA A 163 8.88 9.45 -13.23
N ASN A 164 9.84 8.87 -13.96
CA ASN A 164 11.24 9.26 -13.84
C ASN A 164 11.53 10.63 -14.47
N GLU A 165 10.78 11.00 -15.51
CA GLU A 165 10.85 12.27 -16.24
C GLU A 165 9.48 12.61 -16.86
N PRO A 166 9.13 13.89 -17.01
CA PRO A 166 9.86 15.10 -16.60
C PRO A 166 9.84 15.29 -15.05
N HIS A 167 10.63 16.25 -14.55
CA HIS A 167 10.81 16.49 -13.12
C HIS A 167 9.49 16.65 -12.34
N GLU A 168 8.48 17.31 -12.94
CA GLU A 168 7.15 17.48 -12.36
C GLU A 168 6.49 16.11 -12.05
N LYS A 169 6.71 15.11 -12.91
CA LYS A 169 6.24 13.76 -12.72
C LYS A 169 7.00 13.00 -11.62
N THR A 170 8.30 13.26 -11.47
CA THR A 170 9.09 12.66 -10.39
C THR A 170 8.76 13.26 -9.02
N SER A 171 8.33 14.52 -8.97
CA SER A 171 7.91 15.19 -7.73
C SER A 171 6.44 14.94 -7.35
N HIS A 172 5.60 14.51 -8.31
CA HIS A 172 4.23 14.12 -8.04
C HIS A 172 4.19 12.72 -7.40
N GLY A 173 3.86 12.67 -6.11
CA GLY A 173 3.89 11.44 -5.32
C GLY A 173 2.67 10.56 -5.57
N CYS A 174 2.91 9.27 -5.84
CA CYS A 174 1.89 8.23 -5.90
C CYS A 174 2.04 7.30 -4.69
N VAL A 175 0.99 6.59 -4.33
CA VAL A 175 1.06 5.57 -3.27
C VAL A 175 1.66 4.29 -3.85
N GLN A 176 2.86 3.91 -3.40
CA GLN A 176 3.48 2.65 -3.81
C GLN A 176 3.17 1.51 -2.85
N MET A 177 3.16 1.79 -1.55
CA MET A 177 2.90 0.80 -0.52
C MET A 177 2.23 1.43 0.68
N VAL A 178 1.33 0.68 1.31
CA VAL A 178 0.69 1.01 2.58
C VAL A 178 0.87 -0.14 3.54
N LEU A 179 1.38 0.13 4.74
CA LEU A 179 1.45 -0.81 5.85
C LEU A 179 0.53 -0.32 6.97
N ILE A 180 -0.18 -1.25 7.63
CA ILE A 180 -1.08 -0.93 8.75
C ILE A 180 -0.75 -1.87 9.93
N THR A 181 -0.64 -1.30 11.13
CA THR A 181 -0.31 -1.99 12.37
C THR A 181 -1.24 -1.58 13.51
#